data_6383a277923358a7a36e9639d8bb7d85
#
_entry.id   6383a277923358a7a36e9639d8bb7d85
#
_cell.length_a   1.000
_cell.length_b   1.000
_cell.length_c   1.000
_cell.angle_alpha   90.00
_cell.angle_beta   90.00
_cell.angle_gamma   90.00
#
_symmetry.space_group_name_H-M   'P 1'
#
loop_
_entity.id
_entity.type
_entity.pdbx_description
1 polymer ?
#
loop_
_entity_poly.entity_id
_entity_poly.type
_entity_poly.pdbx_seq_one_letter_code
_entity_poly.pdbx_strand_id
1 'polypeptide(L)' 'SGSGAQAASYIHLMNVDTGEATYGVGISSNITRASIRGIFSAVNRLFYK' A
#
# COMPACT_ATOMS: atom_id res chain seq x y z
N SER A 1 -19.02 1.21 -13.51
CA SER A 1 -18.96 0.97 -12.09
C SER A 1 -19.98 1.80 -11.35
N GLY A 2 -20.61 1.25 -10.35
CA GLY A 2 -21.55 1.99 -9.53
C GLY A 2 -20.82 2.86 -8.53
N SER A 3 -21.58 3.82 -7.95
CA SER A 3 -21.04 4.60 -6.85
C SER A 3 -20.73 3.66 -5.69
N GLY A 4 -19.64 3.90 -4.99
CA GLY A 4 -19.20 3.05 -3.91
C GLY A 4 -18.22 1.96 -4.31
N ALA A 5 -17.99 1.78 -5.61
CA ALA A 5 -16.97 0.84 -6.06
C ALA A 5 -15.60 1.35 -5.64
N GLN A 6 -14.77 0.47 -5.11
CA GLN A 6 -13.44 0.83 -4.64
C GLN A 6 -12.40 -0.15 -5.17
N ALA A 7 -11.19 0.38 -5.37
CA ALA A 7 -10.04 -0.42 -5.73
C ALA A 7 -9.17 -0.64 -4.50
N ALA A 8 -8.57 -1.81 -4.40
CA ALA A 8 -7.60 -2.10 -3.35
C ALA A 8 -6.26 -2.38 -4.02
N SER A 9 -5.21 -1.74 -3.52
CA SER A 9 -3.85 -1.98 -3.98
C SER A 9 -3.06 -2.65 -2.86
N TYR A 10 -2.39 -3.73 -3.21
CA TYR A 10 -1.54 -4.48 -2.28
C TYR A 10 -0.09 -4.24 -2.70
N ILE A 11 0.66 -3.58 -1.84
CA ILE A 11 2.05 -3.21 -2.12
C ILE A 11 2.97 -4.03 -1.23
N HIS A 12 3.97 -4.65 -1.84
CA HIS A 12 4.98 -5.40 -1.11
C HIS A 12 6.32 -4.69 -1.28
N LEU A 13 6.95 -4.33 -0.16
CA LEU A 13 8.23 -3.63 -0.14
C LEU A 13 9.25 -4.44 0.62
N MET A 14 10.52 -4.30 0.22
CA MET A 14 11.62 -4.92 0.94
C MET A 14 12.73 -3.90 1.13
N ASN A 15 13.26 -3.84 2.35
CA ASN A 15 14.45 -3.05 2.63
C ASN A 15 15.66 -3.86 2.17
N VAL A 16 16.35 -3.39 1.14
CA VAL A 16 17.46 -4.15 0.55
C VAL A 16 18.67 -4.25 1.47
N ASP A 17 18.80 -3.31 2.41
CA ASP A 17 19.93 -3.30 3.35
C ASP A 17 19.75 -4.32 4.46
N THR A 18 18.53 -4.50 4.96
CA THR A 18 18.25 -5.38 6.09
C THR A 18 17.62 -6.70 5.68
N GLY A 19 17.07 -6.78 4.45
CA GLY A 19 16.31 -7.94 4.01
C GLY A 19 14.91 -7.99 4.57
N GLU A 20 14.51 -6.98 5.32
CA GLU A 20 13.20 -6.93 5.95
C GLU A 20 12.12 -6.62 4.93
N ALA A 21 11.02 -7.37 4.96
CA ALA A 21 9.91 -7.19 4.04
C ALA A 21 8.65 -6.77 4.77
N THR A 22 7.81 -6.00 4.09
CA THR A 22 6.55 -5.55 4.64
C THR A 22 5.53 -5.38 3.49
N TYR A 23 4.29 -5.17 3.84
CA TYR A 23 3.26 -4.91 2.85
C TYR A 23 2.33 -3.83 3.36
N GLY A 24 1.62 -3.21 2.43
CA GLY A 24 0.61 -2.23 2.73
C GLY A 24 -0.58 -2.38 1.81
N VAL A 25 -1.72 -1.88 2.26
CA VAL A 25 -2.95 -1.91 1.49
C VAL A 25 -3.50 -0.50 1.40
N GLY A 26 -3.83 -0.09 0.18
CA GLY A 26 -4.52 1.17 -0.05
C GLY A 26 -5.87 0.90 -0.68
N ILE A 27 -6.91 1.54 -0.18
CA ILE A 27 -8.26 1.39 -0.71
C ILE A 27 -8.78 2.76 -1.09
N SER A 28 -9.32 2.86 -2.30
CA SER A 28 -9.88 4.12 -2.78
C SER A 28 -10.77 3.84 -3.99
N SER A 29 -11.69 4.74 -4.27
CA SER A 29 -12.45 4.70 -5.52
C SER A 29 -11.59 5.07 -6.72
N ASN A 30 -10.37 5.55 -6.48
CA ASN A 30 -9.40 5.90 -7.52
C ASN A 30 -8.20 4.98 -7.39
N ILE A 31 -7.87 4.26 -8.47
CA ILE A 31 -6.79 3.29 -8.47
C ILE A 31 -5.44 3.93 -8.14
N THR A 32 -5.19 5.13 -8.68
CA THR A 32 -3.95 5.84 -8.41
C THR A 32 -3.81 6.16 -6.93
N ARG A 33 -4.88 6.63 -6.28
CA ARG A 33 -4.88 6.91 -4.85
C ARG A 33 -4.70 5.64 -4.04
N ALA A 34 -5.35 4.55 -4.45
CA ALA A 34 -5.20 3.28 -3.76
C ALA A 34 -3.75 2.82 -3.78
N SER A 35 -3.08 2.97 -4.91
CA SER A 35 -1.67 2.60 -5.03
C SER A 35 -0.78 3.46 -4.13
N ILE A 36 -1.01 4.77 -4.11
CA ILE A 36 -0.23 5.68 -3.27
C ILE A 36 -0.44 5.35 -1.78
N ARG A 37 -1.68 5.12 -1.38
CA ARG A 37 -1.99 4.76 0.01
C ARG A 37 -1.36 3.44 0.40
N GLY A 38 -1.33 2.47 -0.52
CA GLY A 38 -0.67 1.19 -0.28
C GLY A 38 0.82 1.36 -0.05
N ILE A 39 1.47 2.23 -0.84
CA ILE A 39 2.89 2.51 -0.68
C ILE A 39 3.16 3.15 0.68
N PHE A 40 2.39 4.16 1.07
CA PHE A 40 2.55 4.80 2.37
C PHE A 40 2.34 3.82 3.51
N SER A 41 1.34 2.96 3.39
CA SER A 41 1.07 1.94 4.40
C SER A 41 2.25 0.99 4.55
N ALA A 42 2.81 0.53 3.44
CA ALA A 42 3.95 -0.39 3.46
C ALA A 42 5.20 0.28 4.04
N VAL A 43 5.44 1.54 3.69
CA VAL A 43 6.58 2.29 4.22
C VAL A 43 6.44 2.48 5.73
N ASN A 44 5.24 2.81 6.19
CA ASN A 44 4.99 2.96 7.62
C ASN A 44 5.29 1.67 8.37
N ARG A 45 4.85 0.53 7.83
CA ARG A 45 5.11 -0.76 8.48
C ARG A 45 6.59 -1.08 8.52
N LEU A 46 7.34 -0.63 7.51
CA LEU A 46 8.77 -0.90 7.45
C LEU A 46 9.56 -0.10 8.48
N PHE A 47 9.17 1.15 8.71
CA PHE A 47 9.93 2.06 9.58
C PHE A 47 9.31 2.29 10.96
N TYR A 48 8.04 2.03 11.15
CA TYR A 48 7.33 2.27 12.41
C TYR A 48 6.69 0.98 12.91
N LYS A 49 7.52 0.09 13.37
CA LYS A 49 7.05 -1.20 13.86
C LYS A 49 6.50 -1.11 15.28
#